data_5e0175d7bb45977355d6f5fbe8688230
#
_entry.id   5e0175d7bb45977355d6f5fbe8688230
#
_cell.length_a   1.000
_cell.length_b   1.000
_cell.length_c   1.000
_cell.angle_alpha   90.00
_cell.angle_beta   90.00
_cell.angle_gamma   90.00
#
_symmetry.space_group_name_H-M   'P 1'
#
loop_
_entity.id
_entity.type
_entity.pdbx_description
1 polymer ?
#
loop_
_entity_poly.entity_id
_entity_poly.type
_entity_poly.pdbx_seq_one_letter_code
_entity_poly.pdbx_strand_id
1 'polypeptide(L)'
;MPTAAASESYSYLGPAGTFTWVALTQVPAAAGQEWRSVNNVGEALHDVISGRSRAAMIAIENSVEGGVSATQDALASIPGLRIIGEYLVPVNFSLVARPGVKLADVRVVAAHPVAYAQCHVWLEKTLPDHEHLPATSNVSAAAGLLDGSLADAAVAPPGIETLHGVEVLAQSIGDNPNAVTRFVLVSSSLEIPEKTGADKTSVIVELPSDAPGGLVEMLEQFATRGVNLSLLESRPIGDALGR
;
A
#
# COMPACT_ATOMS: atom_id res chain seq x y z
N MET A 1 -36.10 0.59 -21.86
CA MET A 1 -35.32 -0.48 -21.22
C MET A 1 -34.41 0.20 -20.22
N PRO A 2 -34.47 -0.08 -18.91
CA PRO A 2 -33.49 0.47 -18.00
C PRO A 2 -32.13 -0.08 -18.40
N THR A 3 -31.17 0.80 -18.74
CA THR A 3 -29.75 0.45 -18.86
C THR A 3 -29.35 -0.16 -17.52
N ALA A 4 -28.91 -1.40 -17.54
CA ALA A 4 -28.27 -2.01 -16.38
C ALA A 4 -27.18 -1.03 -15.94
N ALA A 5 -27.23 -0.56 -14.68
CA ALA A 5 -26.17 0.23 -14.09
C ALA A 5 -24.89 -0.59 -14.30
N ALA A 6 -23.91 0.00 -14.97
CA ALA A 6 -22.59 -0.64 -15.14
C ALA A 6 -22.13 -1.01 -13.73
N SER A 7 -21.73 -2.26 -13.51
CA SER A 7 -21.22 -2.68 -12.22
C SER A 7 -20.03 -1.78 -11.89
N GLU A 8 -20.14 -1.06 -10.78
CA GLU A 8 -19.06 -0.19 -10.33
C GLU A 8 -17.91 -1.08 -9.90
N SER A 9 -16.73 -0.86 -10.45
CA SER A 9 -15.55 -1.63 -10.08
C SER A 9 -14.53 -0.76 -9.37
N TYR A 10 -13.71 -1.37 -8.51
CA TYR A 10 -12.66 -0.74 -7.73
C TYR A 10 -11.34 -1.46 -8.00
N SER A 11 -10.32 -0.72 -8.44
CA SER A 11 -8.98 -1.28 -8.63
C SER A 11 -8.17 -1.24 -7.34
N TYR A 12 -7.33 -2.25 -7.12
CA TYR A 12 -6.43 -2.30 -5.96
C TYR A 12 -5.20 -3.14 -6.28
N LEU A 13 -4.07 -2.86 -5.61
CA LEU A 13 -2.88 -3.70 -5.73
C LEU A 13 -3.14 -5.04 -5.05
N GLY A 14 -3.29 -6.08 -5.89
CA GLY A 14 -3.60 -7.41 -5.48
C GLY A 14 -2.39 -8.26 -5.09
N PRO A 15 -2.66 -9.54 -4.86
CA PRO A 15 -3.95 -10.21 -4.91
C PRO A 15 -4.85 -9.95 -3.68
N ALA A 16 -6.00 -10.63 -3.59
CA ALA A 16 -6.86 -10.60 -2.39
C ALA A 16 -6.07 -11.05 -1.15
N GLY A 17 -6.31 -10.40 -0.01
CA GLY A 17 -5.56 -10.62 1.24
C GLY A 17 -4.35 -9.71 1.44
N THR A 18 -4.00 -8.84 0.48
CA THR A 18 -2.98 -7.79 0.68
C THR A 18 -3.49 -6.68 1.61
N PHE A 19 -2.60 -5.87 2.18
CA PHE A 19 -3.00 -4.71 2.98
C PHE A 19 -3.86 -3.72 2.18
N THR A 20 -3.62 -3.58 0.87
CA THR A 20 -4.46 -2.77 -0.02
C THR A 20 -5.87 -3.34 -0.13
N TRP A 21 -6.00 -4.66 -0.21
CA TRP A 21 -7.30 -5.33 -0.18
C TRP A 21 -8.02 -5.08 1.15
N VAL A 22 -7.30 -5.17 2.28
CA VAL A 22 -7.85 -4.85 3.62
C VAL A 22 -8.31 -3.38 3.68
N ALA A 23 -7.54 -2.43 3.13
CA ALA A 23 -7.97 -1.04 3.04
C ALA A 23 -9.28 -0.88 2.26
N LEU A 24 -9.43 -1.60 1.14
CA LEU A 24 -10.63 -1.54 0.31
C LEU A 24 -11.87 -2.13 1.02
N THR A 25 -11.71 -3.10 1.93
CA THR A 25 -12.83 -3.60 2.75
C THR A 25 -13.45 -2.52 3.65
N GLN A 26 -12.72 -1.45 3.96
CA GLN A 26 -13.20 -0.35 4.79
C GLN A 26 -14.05 0.66 3.99
N VAL A 27 -14.15 0.51 2.66
CA VAL A 27 -14.94 1.41 1.80
C VAL A 27 -16.38 0.91 1.68
N PRO A 28 -17.38 1.52 2.31
CA PRO A 28 -18.76 1.01 2.27
C PRO A 28 -19.32 0.93 0.85
N ALA A 29 -18.97 1.89 -0.01
CA ALA A 29 -19.42 1.93 -1.40
C ALA A 29 -18.82 0.83 -2.28
N ALA A 30 -17.70 0.21 -1.86
CA ALA A 30 -17.08 -0.90 -2.58
C ALA A 30 -17.69 -2.27 -2.20
N ALA A 31 -18.48 -2.33 -1.14
CA ALA A 31 -19.11 -3.57 -0.69
C ALA A 31 -20.08 -4.10 -1.75
N GLY A 32 -19.88 -5.37 -2.16
CA GLY A 32 -20.70 -6.02 -3.18
C GLY A 32 -20.41 -5.58 -4.62
N GLN A 33 -19.43 -4.72 -4.84
CA GLN A 33 -18.96 -4.30 -6.15
C GLN A 33 -17.85 -5.23 -6.68
N GLU A 34 -17.49 -5.07 -7.97
CA GLU A 34 -16.36 -5.77 -8.55
C GLU A 34 -15.03 -5.19 -8.05
N TRP A 35 -14.12 -6.03 -7.56
CA TRP A 35 -12.77 -5.63 -7.16
C TRP A 35 -11.74 -6.17 -8.14
N ARG A 36 -11.06 -5.27 -8.83
CA ARG A 36 -10.08 -5.55 -9.87
C ARG A 36 -8.67 -5.54 -9.28
N SER A 37 -8.08 -6.73 -9.17
CA SER A 37 -6.68 -6.87 -8.78
C SER A 37 -5.77 -6.43 -9.92
N VAL A 38 -4.83 -5.53 -9.62
CA VAL A 38 -3.80 -5.03 -10.55
C VAL A 38 -2.39 -5.20 -9.97
N ASN A 39 -1.37 -5.08 -10.82
CA ASN A 39 0.01 -5.39 -10.43
C ASN A 39 0.78 -4.18 -9.90
N ASN A 40 0.37 -2.96 -10.23
CA ASN A 40 1.06 -1.73 -9.83
C ASN A 40 0.11 -0.52 -9.77
N VAL A 41 0.60 0.56 -9.15
CA VAL A 41 -0.15 1.82 -8.98
C VAL A 41 -0.54 2.44 -10.31
N GLY A 42 0.35 2.44 -11.31
CA GLY A 42 0.08 3.00 -12.63
C GLY A 42 -1.11 2.32 -13.31
N GLU A 43 -1.19 0.98 -13.23
CA GLU A 43 -2.32 0.21 -13.76
C GLU A 43 -3.62 0.55 -13.02
N ALA A 44 -3.60 0.64 -11.68
CA ALA A 44 -4.76 1.02 -10.88
C ALA A 44 -5.32 2.40 -11.28
N LEU A 45 -4.44 3.38 -11.42
CA LEU A 45 -4.84 4.74 -11.78
C LEU A 45 -5.25 4.86 -13.26
N HIS A 46 -4.63 4.08 -14.15
CA HIS A 46 -5.06 4.00 -15.55
C HIS A 46 -6.48 3.43 -15.68
N ASP A 47 -6.84 2.43 -14.84
CA ASP A 47 -8.20 1.90 -14.79
C ASP A 47 -9.21 2.99 -14.39
N VAL A 48 -8.85 3.88 -13.45
CA VAL A 48 -9.68 5.02 -13.06
C VAL A 48 -9.84 6.02 -14.19
N ILE A 49 -8.75 6.43 -14.84
CA ILE A 49 -8.79 7.44 -15.93
C ILE A 49 -9.54 6.91 -17.16
N SER A 50 -9.37 5.62 -17.47
CA SER A 50 -10.08 4.98 -18.60
C SER A 50 -11.55 4.63 -18.31
N GLY A 51 -12.03 4.86 -17.08
CA GLY A 51 -13.39 4.51 -16.64
C GLY A 51 -13.63 3.02 -16.46
N ARG A 52 -12.58 2.19 -16.47
CA ARG A 52 -12.69 0.75 -16.14
C ARG A 52 -12.94 0.52 -14.66
N SER A 53 -12.50 1.43 -13.82
CA SER A 53 -12.78 1.45 -12.39
C SER A 53 -13.29 2.81 -11.95
N ARG A 54 -14.25 2.82 -11.04
CA ARG A 54 -14.80 4.04 -10.43
C ARG A 54 -13.76 4.73 -9.55
N ALA A 55 -12.97 3.92 -8.84
CA ALA A 55 -11.90 4.39 -7.97
C ALA A 55 -10.82 3.32 -7.82
N ALA A 56 -9.65 3.74 -7.33
CA ALA A 56 -8.53 2.87 -7.01
C ALA A 56 -8.08 3.07 -5.56
N MET A 57 -7.83 1.97 -4.85
CA MET A 57 -7.20 1.96 -3.54
C MET A 57 -5.70 1.79 -3.71
N ILE A 58 -4.92 2.75 -3.21
CA ILE A 58 -3.46 2.75 -3.32
C ILE A 58 -2.81 3.20 -2.01
N ALA A 59 -1.64 2.65 -1.67
CA ALA A 59 -0.86 3.09 -0.52
C ALA A 59 -0.16 4.43 -0.85
N ILE A 60 -0.17 5.38 0.09
CA ILE A 60 0.49 6.67 -0.07
C ILE A 60 1.63 6.89 0.92
N GLU A 61 1.54 6.28 2.10
CA GLU A 61 2.53 6.44 3.17
C GLU A 61 2.55 5.21 4.07
N ASN A 62 3.74 4.80 4.48
CA ASN A 62 3.96 3.78 5.49
C ASN A 62 4.75 4.39 6.66
N SER A 63 4.34 4.14 7.90
CA SER A 63 4.96 4.74 9.09
C SER A 63 6.40 4.28 9.34
N VAL A 64 6.86 3.23 8.67
CA VAL A 64 8.23 2.68 8.78
C VAL A 64 9.12 3.19 7.65
N GLU A 65 8.60 3.24 6.41
CA GLU A 65 9.38 3.54 5.21
C GLU A 65 9.15 4.95 4.66
N GLY A 66 8.14 5.66 5.17
CA GLY A 66 7.75 6.98 4.65
C GLY A 66 6.80 6.91 3.47
N GLY A 67 6.90 7.87 2.57
CA GLY A 67 6.03 8.01 1.41
C GLY A 67 6.23 6.93 0.35
N VAL A 68 5.15 6.53 -0.32
CA VAL A 68 5.18 5.60 -1.44
C VAL A 68 5.45 6.36 -2.73
N SER A 69 6.71 6.41 -3.14
CA SER A 69 7.18 7.19 -4.29
C SER A 69 6.37 6.94 -5.57
N ALA A 70 6.09 5.69 -5.90
CA ALA A 70 5.31 5.33 -7.09
C ALA A 70 3.89 5.95 -7.08
N THR A 71 3.25 6.05 -5.92
CA THR A 71 1.94 6.69 -5.76
C THR A 71 2.04 8.20 -5.92
N GLN A 72 3.03 8.82 -5.30
CA GLN A 72 3.24 10.26 -5.36
C GLN A 72 3.57 10.72 -6.79
N ASP A 73 4.49 10.01 -7.46
CA ASP A 73 4.87 10.31 -8.84
C ASP A 73 3.68 10.15 -9.80
N ALA A 74 2.88 9.11 -9.62
CA ALA A 74 1.69 8.87 -10.43
C ALA A 74 0.60 9.93 -10.19
N LEU A 75 0.35 10.33 -8.94
CA LEU A 75 -0.58 11.41 -8.62
C LEU A 75 -0.12 12.77 -9.14
N ALA A 76 1.20 13.00 -9.20
CA ALA A 76 1.77 14.22 -9.75
C ALA A 76 1.66 14.28 -11.30
N SER A 77 1.82 13.14 -11.97
CA SER A 77 1.90 13.09 -13.44
C SER A 77 0.56 12.88 -14.14
N ILE A 78 -0.45 12.32 -13.45
CA ILE A 78 -1.75 12.00 -14.04
C ILE A 78 -2.79 13.07 -13.64
N PRO A 79 -3.21 13.95 -14.59
CA PRO A 79 -4.16 15.00 -14.27
C PRO A 79 -5.58 14.46 -14.04
N GLY A 80 -6.38 15.21 -13.26
CA GLY A 80 -7.79 14.91 -13.04
C GLY A 80 -8.06 13.88 -11.94
N LEU A 81 -7.04 13.30 -11.32
CA LEU A 81 -7.19 12.43 -10.17
C LEU A 81 -7.45 13.24 -8.89
N ARG A 82 -8.30 12.70 -8.02
CA ARG A 82 -8.64 13.28 -6.73
C ARG A 82 -8.62 12.21 -5.66
N ILE A 83 -8.03 12.53 -4.50
CA ILE A 83 -8.16 11.71 -3.31
C ILE A 83 -9.52 11.98 -2.69
N ILE A 84 -10.35 10.95 -2.56
CA ILE A 84 -11.72 11.03 -2.07
C ILE A 84 -11.93 10.30 -0.73
N GLY A 85 -10.91 9.67 -0.20
CA GLY A 85 -10.94 8.99 1.10
C GLY A 85 -9.55 8.59 1.57
N GLU A 86 -9.40 8.46 2.89
CA GLU A 86 -8.19 8.01 3.56
C GLU A 86 -8.53 6.85 4.49
N TYR A 87 -7.70 5.79 4.47
CA TYR A 87 -7.92 4.57 5.21
C TYR A 87 -6.60 4.12 5.85
N LEU A 88 -6.62 3.90 7.16
CA LEU A 88 -5.48 3.46 7.93
C LEU A 88 -5.57 1.95 8.15
N VAL A 89 -4.50 1.25 7.84
CA VAL A 89 -4.39 -0.20 8.06
C VAL A 89 -3.18 -0.47 8.95
N PRO A 90 -3.39 -1.02 10.16
CA PRO A 90 -2.29 -1.54 10.96
C PRO A 90 -1.54 -2.62 10.18
N VAL A 91 -0.21 -2.50 10.14
CA VAL A 91 0.64 -3.49 9.47
C VAL A 91 1.19 -4.44 10.50
N ASN A 92 0.80 -5.68 10.37
CA ASN A 92 1.34 -6.78 11.16
C ASN A 92 1.57 -7.99 10.26
N PHE A 93 2.36 -8.93 10.74
CA PHE A 93 2.71 -10.12 9.97
C PHE A 93 2.57 -11.37 10.82
N SER A 94 2.25 -12.47 10.15
CA SER A 94 2.28 -13.82 10.68
C SER A 94 3.29 -14.65 9.89
N LEU A 95 3.93 -15.60 10.56
CA LEU A 95 4.66 -16.67 9.88
C LEU A 95 3.68 -17.80 9.63
N VAL A 96 3.52 -18.19 8.38
CA VAL A 96 2.62 -19.28 7.95
C VAL A 96 3.39 -20.36 7.23
N ALA A 97 2.87 -21.58 7.26
CA ALA A 97 3.48 -22.73 6.59
C ALA A 97 2.42 -23.70 6.03
N ARG A 98 2.88 -24.69 5.30
CA ARG A 98 2.04 -25.84 4.95
C ARG A 98 1.56 -26.56 6.22
N PRO A 99 0.37 -27.17 6.18
CA PRO A 99 -0.12 -27.98 7.29
C PRO A 99 0.90 -29.05 7.71
N GLY A 100 1.11 -29.13 9.04
CA GLY A 100 2.00 -30.10 9.65
C GLY A 100 3.47 -29.71 9.74
N VAL A 101 3.91 -28.59 9.15
CA VAL A 101 5.27 -28.03 9.31
C VAL A 101 5.40 -27.45 10.72
N LYS A 102 6.51 -27.75 11.40
CA LYS A 102 6.78 -27.20 12.73
C LYS A 102 7.76 -26.03 12.62
N LEU A 103 7.62 -25.07 13.51
CA LEU A 103 8.50 -23.89 13.54
C LEU A 103 10.01 -24.27 13.59
N ALA A 104 10.35 -25.32 14.34
CA ALA A 104 11.74 -25.80 14.45
C ALA A 104 12.32 -26.38 13.14
N ASP A 105 11.47 -26.75 12.18
CA ASP A 105 11.86 -27.38 10.92
C ASP A 105 12.01 -26.33 9.79
N VAL A 106 11.64 -25.08 10.04
CA VAL A 106 11.73 -23.99 9.05
C VAL A 106 13.19 -23.62 8.80
N ARG A 107 13.60 -23.65 7.53
CA ARG A 107 14.93 -23.24 7.03
C ARG A 107 14.84 -22.17 5.97
N VAL A 108 13.80 -22.16 5.15
CA VAL A 108 13.61 -21.19 4.07
C VAL A 108 12.32 -20.43 4.28
N VAL A 109 12.42 -19.10 4.40
CA VAL A 109 11.27 -18.19 4.61
C VAL A 109 11.06 -17.33 3.39
N ALA A 110 9.89 -17.48 2.73
CA ALA A 110 9.49 -16.63 1.63
C ALA A 110 8.85 -15.34 2.14
N ALA A 111 9.26 -14.19 1.61
CA ALA A 111 8.67 -12.90 1.93
C ALA A 111 8.96 -11.85 0.85
N HIS A 112 8.07 -10.87 0.72
CA HIS A 112 8.43 -9.63 0.04
C HIS A 112 9.57 -8.94 0.82
N PRO A 113 10.62 -8.39 0.14
CA PRO A 113 11.78 -7.84 0.83
C PRO A 113 11.45 -6.80 1.91
N VAL A 114 10.48 -5.94 1.65
CA VAL A 114 9.97 -4.94 2.61
C VAL A 114 9.39 -5.59 3.87
N ALA A 115 8.58 -6.62 3.75
CA ALA A 115 8.02 -7.33 4.90
C ALA A 115 9.07 -8.14 5.66
N TYR A 116 10.02 -8.74 4.93
CA TYR A 116 11.16 -9.41 5.54
C TYR A 116 11.96 -8.45 6.43
N ALA A 117 12.28 -7.25 5.92
CA ALA A 117 12.98 -6.24 6.69
C ALA A 117 12.22 -5.78 7.95
N GLN A 118 10.89 -5.77 7.90
CA GLN A 118 10.04 -5.41 9.05
C GLN A 118 9.84 -6.54 10.06
N CYS A 119 10.32 -7.76 9.78
CA CYS A 119 10.27 -8.93 10.67
C CYS A 119 11.67 -9.46 11.00
N HIS A 120 12.71 -8.74 10.60
CA HIS A 120 14.09 -9.21 10.60
C HIS A 120 14.57 -9.60 12.01
N VAL A 121 14.33 -8.76 13.02
CA VAL A 121 14.77 -9.02 14.41
C VAL A 121 14.09 -10.26 14.97
N TRP A 122 12.79 -10.41 14.73
CA TRP A 122 12.06 -11.59 15.17
C TRP A 122 12.55 -12.86 14.47
N LEU A 123 12.77 -12.79 13.13
CA LEU A 123 13.23 -13.93 12.32
C LEU A 123 14.63 -14.38 12.76
N GLU A 124 15.58 -13.48 12.91
CA GLU A 124 16.95 -13.83 13.37
C GLU A 124 16.96 -14.43 14.76
N LYS A 125 16.13 -13.93 15.68
CA LYS A 125 16.04 -14.45 17.04
C LYS A 125 15.41 -15.85 17.09
N THR A 126 14.41 -16.10 16.25
CA THR A 126 13.57 -17.31 16.33
C THR A 126 14.07 -18.42 15.40
N LEU A 127 14.60 -18.04 14.25
CA LEU A 127 15.07 -18.90 13.17
C LEU A 127 16.47 -18.45 12.70
N PRO A 128 17.53 -18.54 13.56
CA PRO A 128 18.83 -17.94 13.28
C PRO A 128 19.52 -18.46 12.00
N ASP A 129 19.19 -19.67 11.58
CA ASP A 129 19.79 -20.33 10.41
C ASP A 129 18.88 -20.29 9.16
N HIS A 130 17.85 -19.43 9.15
CA HIS A 130 16.94 -19.37 8.01
C HIS A 130 17.55 -18.62 6.81
N GLU A 131 17.09 -19.00 5.62
CA GLU A 131 17.39 -18.30 4.36
C GLU A 131 16.15 -17.53 3.89
N HIS A 132 16.35 -16.29 3.40
CA HIS A 132 15.28 -15.49 2.80
C HIS A 132 15.10 -15.84 1.32
N LEU A 133 13.90 -16.26 0.94
CA LEU A 133 13.48 -16.43 -0.44
C LEU A 133 12.60 -15.22 -0.85
N PRO A 134 13.11 -14.29 -1.68
CA PRO A 134 12.33 -13.11 -2.09
C PRO A 134 11.08 -13.50 -2.89
N ALA A 135 9.96 -12.86 -2.57
CA ALA A 135 8.69 -13.02 -3.25
C ALA A 135 8.14 -11.67 -3.74
N THR A 136 7.31 -11.70 -4.78
CA THR A 136 6.69 -10.48 -5.35
C THR A 136 5.61 -9.88 -4.47
N SER A 137 4.99 -10.69 -3.61
CA SER A 137 4.07 -10.24 -2.55
C SER A 137 4.04 -11.28 -1.43
N ASN A 138 3.61 -10.85 -0.23
CA ASN A 138 3.48 -11.75 0.92
C ASN A 138 2.33 -12.75 0.75
N VAL A 139 1.29 -12.36 0.02
CA VAL A 139 0.19 -13.27 -0.31
C VAL A 139 0.65 -14.33 -1.30
N SER A 140 1.40 -13.95 -2.35
CA SER A 140 1.94 -14.93 -3.29
C SER A 140 2.98 -15.86 -2.65
N ALA A 141 3.74 -15.36 -1.67
CA ALA A 141 4.64 -16.20 -0.87
C ALA A 141 3.87 -17.28 -0.11
N ALA A 142 2.77 -16.91 0.57
CA ALA A 142 1.94 -17.86 1.31
C ALA A 142 1.22 -18.87 0.38
N ALA A 143 0.64 -18.39 -0.73
CA ALA A 143 -0.02 -19.26 -1.71
C ALA A 143 0.97 -20.26 -2.34
N GLY A 144 2.17 -19.79 -2.69
CA GLY A 144 3.23 -20.61 -3.29
C GLY A 144 3.68 -21.77 -2.41
N LEU A 145 3.49 -21.70 -1.09
CA LEU A 145 3.81 -22.81 -0.19
C LEU A 145 3.05 -24.09 -0.57
N LEU A 146 1.83 -23.96 -1.08
CA LEU A 146 0.99 -25.10 -1.48
C LEU A 146 1.28 -25.58 -2.91
N ASP A 147 1.93 -24.74 -3.72
CA ASP A 147 2.20 -24.97 -5.14
C ASP A 147 3.65 -25.42 -5.41
N GLY A 148 4.32 -26.05 -4.42
CA GLY A 148 5.66 -26.61 -4.59
C GLY A 148 6.80 -25.60 -4.45
N SER A 149 6.59 -24.48 -3.77
CA SER A 149 7.67 -23.56 -3.39
C SER A 149 8.78 -24.28 -2.63
N LEU A 150 10.02 -23.81 -2.80
CA LEU A 150 11.18 -24.25 -2.02
C LEU A 150 11.14 -23.74 -0.58
N ALA A 151 10.26 -22.79 -0.26
CA ALA A 151 10.12 -22.26 1.10
C ALA A 151 9.39 -23.24 2.01
N ASP A 152 9.80 -23.26 3.26
CA ASP A 152 9.12 -24.02 4.34
C ASP A 152 8.00 -23.19 4.95
N ALA A 153 8.22 -21.87 5.05
CA ALA A 153 7.28 -20.91 5.61
C ALA A 153 7.26 -19.60 4.80
N ALA A 154 6.27 -18.77 5.05
CA ALA A 154 6.15 -17.44 4.46
C ALA A 154 5.74 -16.40 5.49
N VAL A 155 6.24 -15.17 5.34
CA VAL A 155 5.72 -13.99 6.02
C VAL A 155 4.48 -13.51 5.27
N ALA A 156 3.36 -13.41 5.97
CA ALA A 156 2.08 -13.07 5.35
C ALA A 156 1.26 -12.10 6.22
N PRO A 157 0.31 -11.36 5.63
CA PRO A 157 -0.66 -10.59 6.41
C PRO A 157 -1.50 -11.51 7.31
N PRO A 158 -1.94 -11.02 8.49
CA PRO A 158 -2.87 -11.77 9.34
C PRO A 158 -4.17 -12.11 8.59
N GLY A 159 -4.72 -13.28 8.85
CA GLY A 159 -5.97 -13.75 8.22
C GLY A 159 -5.75 -14.47 6.89
N ILE A 160 -4.52 -14.56 6.39
CA ILE A 160 -4.21 -15.23 5.13
C ILE A 160 -4.62 -16.71 5.14
N GLU A 161 -4.58 -17.35 6.29
CA GLU A 161 -4.99 -18.73 6.51
C GLU A 161 -6.47 -18.98 6.19
N THR A 162 -7.30 -17.93 6.24
CA THR A 162 -8.73 -18.02 5.86
C THR A 162 -8.94 -18.04 4.35
N LEU A 163 -7.98 -17.55 3.58
CA LEU A 163 -8.02 -17.48 2.12
C LEU A 163 -7.24 -18.62 1.46
N HIS A 164 -6.23 -19.13 2.14
CA HIS A 164 -5.36 -20.19 1.67
C HIS A 164 -5.25 -21.28 2.75
N GLY A 165 -5.06 -22.52 2.36
CA GLY A 165 -4.97 -23.68 3.25
C GLY A 165 -3.63 -23.78 3.98
N VAL A 166 -3.10 -22.69 4.48
CA VAL A 166 -1.85 -22.61 5.26
C VAL A 166 -2.15 -22.57 6.76
N GLU A 167 -1.19 -22.95 7.58
CA GLU A 167 -1.27 -22.90 9.06
C GLU A 167 -0.39 -21.77 9.59
N VAL A 168 -0.87 -21.09 10.65
CA VAL A 168 -0.12 -20.04 11.33
C VAL A 168 0.85 -20.67 12.34
N LEU A 169 2.17 -20.46 12.13
CA LEU A 169 3.21 -20.90 13.06
C LEU A 169 3.48 -19.86 14.15
N ALA A 170 3.39 -18.58 13.81
CA ALA A 170 3.56 -17.48 14.76
C ALA A 170 2.76 -16.25 14.29
N GLN A 171 2.23 -15.50 15.24
CA GLN A 171 1.51 -14.25 15.00
C GLN A 171 2.32 -13.06 15.51
N SER A 172 2.02 -11.88 14.98
CA SER A 172 2.60 -10.61 15.44
C SER A 172 4.13 -10.61 15.41
N ILE A 173 4.69 -11.09 14.29
CA ILE A 173 6.14 -11.20 14.10
C ILE A 173 6.80 -9.91 13.62
N GLY A 174 6.04 -8.84 13.34
CA GLY A 174 6.58 -7.54 12.96
C GLY A 174 7.34 -6.87 14.09
N ASP A 175 8.52 -6.32 13.78
CA ASP A 175 9.41 -5.68 14.76
C ASP A 175 8.83 -4.37 15.33
N ASN A 176 7.98 -3.68 14.57
CA ASN A 176 7.26 -2.48 15.00
C ASN A 176 5.76 -2.79 15.20
N PRO A 177 5.28 -2.91 16.45
CA PRO A 177 3.88 -3.21 16.73
C PRO A 177 2.92 -2.05 16.38
N ASN A 178 3.45 -0.85 16.15
CA ASN A 178 2.68 0.35 15.82
C ASN A 178 2.77 0.71 14.32
N ALA A 179 3.26 -0.20 13.49
CA ALA A 179 3.35 0.04 12.06
C ALA A 179 1.95 0.21 11.45
N VAL A 180 1.78 1.29 10.66
CA VAL A 180 0.52 1.64 9.98
C VAL A 180 0.84 2.07 8.56
N THR A 181 0.06 1.60 7.61
CA THR A 181 0.04 2.13 6.24
C THR A 181 -1.20 2.96 6.01
N ARG A 182 -1.00 4.13 5.45
CA ARG A 182 -2.04 5.03 5.00
C ARG A 182 -2.35 4.75 3.54
N PHE A 183 -3.59 4.39 3.27
CA PHE A 183 -4.13 4.19 1.94
C PHE A 183 -5.05 5.34 1.56
N VAL A 184 -5.13 5.62 0.27
CA VAL A 184 -6.05 6.61 -0.27
C VAL A 184 -6.91 5.99 -1.35
N LEU A 185 -8.18 6.37 -1.36
CA LEU A 185 -9.10 6.06 -2.44
C LEU A 185 -9.05 7.21 -3.44
N VAL A 186 -8.69 6.90 -4.69
CA VAL A 186 -8.49 7.88 -5.76
C VAL A 186 -9.53 7.68 -6.84
N SER A 187 -10.14 8.77 -7.32
CA SER A 187 -11.10 8.76 -8.41
C SER A 187 -10.90 9.97 -9.33
N SER A 188 -11.38 9.85 -10.56
CA SER A 188 -11.47 10.96 -11.53
C SER A 188 -12.90 11.49 -11.70
N SER A 189 -13.90 10.70 -11.32
CA SER A 189 -15.32 10.97 -11.56
C SER A 189 -16.12 11.24 -10.30
N LEU A 190 -15.65 10.83 -9.14
CA LEU A 190 -16.35 11.04 -7.87
C LEU A 190 -16.05 12.43 -7.30
N GLU A 191 -17.05 13.00 -6.63
CA GLU A 191 -16.90 14.27 -5.94
C GLU A 191 -16.03 14.11 -4.69
N ILE A 192 -15.35 15.21 -4.33
CA ILE A 192 -14.63 15.30 -3.07
C ILE A 192 -15.65 15.29 -1.94
N PRO A 193 -15.48 14.46 -0.89
CA PRO A 193 -16.39 14.42 0.23
C PRO A 193 -16.55 15.78 0.93
N GLU A 194 -17.65 15.95 1.63
CA GLU A 194 -17.86 17.12 2.49
C GLU A 194 -16.78 17.19 3.59
N LYS A 195 -16.46 18.42 3.99
CA LYS A 195 -15.44 18.67 5.02
C LYS A 195 -15.87 18.08 6.36
N THR A 196 -14.97 17.34 6.98
CA THR A 196 -15.17 16.71 8.30
C THR A 196 -14.62 17.55 9.45
N GLY A 197 -13.77 18.52 9.15
CA GLY A 197 -12.99 19.30 10.14
C GLY A 197 -11.68 18.65 10.56
N ALA A 198 -11.38 17.43 10.09
CA ALA A 198 -10.11 16.72 10.29
C ALA A 198 -9.47 16.30 8.96
N ASP A 199 -9.72 17.12 7.94
CA ASP A 199 -9.30 16.81 6.57
C ASP A 199 -7.81 17.09 6.36
N LYS A 200 -7.21 16.34 5.43
CA LYS A 200 -5.87 16.58 4.89
C LYS A 200 -5.98 17.00 3.43
N THR A 201 -5.15 17.92 3.02
CA THR A 201 -5.04 18.35 1.61
C THR A 201 -3.63 18.06 1.13
N SER A 202 -3.50 17.33 0.02
CA SER A 202 -2.24 17.16 -0.68
C SER A 202 -2.12 18.21 -1.78
N VAL A 203 -0.96 18.87 -1.84
CA VAL A 203 -0.65 19.85 -2.88
C VAL A 203 0.70 19.50 -3.50
N ILE A 204 0.83 19.77 -4.79
CA ILE A 204 2.09 19.70 -5.52
C ILE A 204 2.47 21.12 -5.89
N VAL A 205 3.68 21.51 -5.53
CA VAL A 205 4.21 22.85 -5.80
C VAL A 205 5.47 22.70 -6.63
N GLU A 206 5.48 23.27 -7.82
CA GLU A 206 6.68 23.41 -8.64
C GLU A 206 7.32 24.77 -8.33
N LEU A 207 8.62 24.76 -7.99
CA LEU A 207 9.37 26.01 -7.80
C LEU A 207 9.70 26.61 -9.17
N PRO A 208 9.47 27.92 -9.39
CA PRO A 208 9.67 28.55 -10.70
C PRO A 208 11.15 28.59 -11.13
N SER A 209 12.07 28.52 -10.18
CA SER A 209 13.52 28.48 -10.40
C SER A 209 14.23 27.72 -9.30
N ASP A 210 15.37 27.10 -9.65
CA ASP A 210 16.30 26.55 -8.68
C ASP A 210 17.22 27.66 -8.20
N ALA A 211 16.80 28.33 -7.12
CA ALA A 211 17.53 29.44 -6.52
C ALA A 211 17.64 29.27 -4.99
N PRO A 212 18.75 29.73 -4.38
CA PRO A 212 18.88 29.74 -2.93
C PRO A 212 17.71 30.46 -2.26
N GLY A 213 17.07 29.81 -1.28
CA GLY A 213 15.93 30.35 -0.55
C GLY A 213 14.56 30.03 -1.13
N GLY A 214 14.43 29.51 -2.37
CA GLY A 214 13.15 29.25 -3.00
C GLY A 214 12.23 28.32 -2.20
N LEU A 215 12.78 27.25 -1.62
CA LEU A 215 12.02 26.36 -0.72
C LEU A 215 11.53 27.12 0.54
N VAL A 216 12.37 27.99 1.13
CA VAL A 216 12.01 28.75 2.33
C VAL A 216 10.88 29.72 2.01
N GLU A 217 10.96 30.45 0.89
CA GLU A 217 9.92 31.38 0.45
C GLU A 217 8.60 30.68 0.21
N MET A 218 8.61 29.47 -0.35
CA MET A 218 7.43 28.64 -0.53
C MET A 218 6.83 28.21 0.82
N LEU A 219 7.65 27.75 1.76
CA LEU A 219 7.19 27.33 3.10
C LEU A 219 6.61 28.49 3.91
N GLU A 220 7.17 29.71 3.76
CA GLU A 220 6.65 30.93 4.38
C GLU A 220 5.21 31.24 3.95
N GLN A 221 4.80 30.86 2.73
CA GLN A 221 3.41 31.06 2.27
C GLN A 221 2.41 30.25 3.10
N PHE A 222 2.79 29.07 3.57
CA PHE A 222 1.97 28.26 4.47
C PHE A 222 2.04 28.77 5.90
N ALA A 223 3.24 29.04 6.41
CA ALA A 223 3.46 29.48 7.78
C ALA A 223 2.73 30.81 8.10
N THR A 224 2.83 31.80 7.23
CA THR A 224 2.18 33.12 7.42
C THR A 224 0.64 33.04 7.37
N ARG A 225 0.08 31.97 6.79
CA ARG A 225 -1.36 31.71 6.73
C ARG A 225 -1.84 30.74 7.81
N GLY A 226 -0.95 30.34 8.73
CA GLY A 226 -1.28 29.41 9.81
C GLY A 226 -1.58 27.98 9.31
N VAL A 227 -1.15 27.61 8.11
CA VAL A 227 -1.33 26.27 7.55
C VAL A 227 -0.22 25.36 8.06
N ASN A 228 -0.58 24.30 8.80
CA ASN A 228 0.35 23.27 9.23
C ASN A 228 0.67 22.30 8.08
N LEU A 229 1.95 21.97 7.93
CA LEU A 229 2.42 20.94 6.99
C LEU A 229 2.79 19.70 7.80
N SER A 230 2.06 18.60 7.58
CA SER A 230 2.29 17.32 8.26
C SER A 230 3.27 16.40 7.53
N LEU A 231 3.45 16.60 6.23
CA LEU A 231 4.40 15.87 5.40
C LEU A 231 4.95 16.80 4.33
N LEU A 232 6.26 16.75 4.09
CA LEU A 232 6.93 17.43 2.99
C LEU A 232 7.88 16.44 2.32
N GLU A 233 7.72 16.27 1.02
CA GLU A 233 8.60 15.43 0.21
C GLU A 233 8.99 16.15 -1.06
N SER A 234 10.26 16.05 -1.43
CA SER A 234 10.77 16.54 -2.70
C SER A 234 10.87 15.42 -3.70
N ARG A 235 10.39 15.68 -4.93
CA ARG A 235 10.46 14.72 -6.03
C ARG A 235 11.03 15.40 -7.27
N PRO A 236 11.89 14.72 -8.05
CA PRO A 236 12.34 15.26 -9.34
C PRO A 236 11.16 15.46 -10.29
N ILE A 237 11.12 16.56 -11.01
CA ILE A 237 10.11 16.82 -12.04
C ILE A 237 10.40 16.08 -13.35
N GLY A 238 11.56 15.41 -13.47
CA GLY A 238 11.91 14.56 -14.61
C GLY A 238 12.57 15.26 -15.79
N ASP A 239 12.58 16.58 -15.84
CA ASP A 239 13.12 17.35 -16.98
C ASP A 239 14.64 17.53 -16.94
N ALA A 240 15.25 17.53 -15.76
CA ALA A 240 16.69 17.66 -15.57
C ALA A 240 17.15 17.10 -14.23
N LEU A 241 18.44 16.73 -14.13
CA LEU A 241 19.07 16.37 -12.87
C LEU A 241 19.04 17.58 -11.90
N GLY A 242 18.55 17.35 -10.67
CA GLY A 242 18.48 18.36 -9.63
C GLY A 242 17.23 19.25 -9.66
N ARG A 243 16.25 18.94 -10.50
CA ARG A 243 14.93 19.61 -10.54
C ARG A 243 13.80 18.64 -10.26
#